data_70d7cda580da2c9e7b210de0de1e23bb
#
_entry.id   70d7cda580da2c9e7b210de0de1e23bb
#
_cell.length_a   1.000
_cell.length_b   1.000
_cell.length_c   1.000
_cell.angle_alpha   90.00
_cell.angle_beta   90.00
_cell.angle_gamma   90.00
#
_symmetry.space_group_name_H-M   'P 1'
#
loop_
_entity.id
_entity.type
_entity.pdbx_description
1 polymer ?
#
loop_
_entity_poly.entity_id
_entity_poly.type
_entity_poly.pdbx_seq_one_letter_code
_entity_poly.pdbx_strand_id
1 'polypeptide(L)'
;MLAKIEWYSQAKNIKLFIMKSIKDILPWEERPVGCKDVMWRYSKNPIIDRYHIPTSNSIFNSAVVPFEDGFAGVFRCDNKAVQMNIFAGFSKDGINWEINHEPITFEAGNTEMIESEYKYDPRVTWIEDRYWITWCNGYHGPTIGIAYTFDFKKFYQCENAFLPFNRNGVLFPEKINGKYAMLSRPSDNGHTPFGDIYISFSPDMKYWGEHRCVMKVTPFPESAWQCTKIGAGSVPFLTDEGWLLFYHGVINTCNGFRYSMGAAILDKDNPEKVLYRTRPYLLAPAATYELQGDVPNVVFPCAALQDGERVAVYYGAADTVVGMAFGYIKEIVEFTKNNSIL
;
A
#
# COMPACT_ATOMS: atom_id res chain seq x y z
N MET A 1 8.09 -36.18 4.09
CA MET A 1 6.64 -36.00 4.28
C MET A 1 6.32 -35.41 5.65
N LEU A 2 6.86 -35.95 6.75
CA LEU A 2 6.65 -35.43 8.11
C LEU A 2 7.13 -33.98 8.32
N ALA A 3 8.30 -33.60 7.82
CA ALA A 3 8.82 -32.23 7.93
C ALA A 3 7.93 -31.18 7.24
N LYS A 4 7.24 -31.52 6.12
CA LYS A 4 6.26 -30.63 5.48
C LYS A 4 4.99 -30.44 6.31
N ILE A 5 4.59 -31.44 7.08
CA ILE A 5 3.37 -31.39 7.92
C ILE A 5 3.63 -30.56 9.18
N GLU A 6 4.77 -30.69 9.80
CA GLU A 6 5.19 -29.84 10.93
C GLU A 6 5.32 -28.37 10.50
N TRP A 7 5.86 -28.14 9.34
CA TRP A 7 6.04 -26.81 8.75
C TRP A 7 4.70 -26.11 8.45
N TYR A 8 3.74 -26.82 7.84
CA TYR A 8 2.37 -26.34 7.63
C TYR A 8 1.64 -26.02 8.94
N SER A 9 1.90 -26.81 9.98
CA SER A 9 1.35 -26.58 11.32
C SER A 9 1.95 -25.32 11.97
N GLN A 10 3.25 -25.10 11.83
CA GLN A 10 3.91 -23.90 12.34
C GLN A 10 3.45 -22.63 11.60
N ALA A 11 3.38 -22.65 10.27
CA ALA A 11 2.91 -21.51 9.47
C ALA A 11 1.45 -21.15 9.78
N LYS A 12 0.58 -22.14 9.99
CA LYS A 12 -0.81 -21.96 10.40
C LYS A 12 -0.92 -21.40 11.83
N ASN A 13 -0.06 -21.84 12.73
CA ASN A 13 0.02 -21.32 14.10
C ASN A 13 0.57 -19.90 14.15
N ILE A 14 1.55 -19.55 13.30
CA ILE A 14 2.08 -18.19 13.17
C ILE A 14 0.99 -17.26 12.59
N LYS A 15 0.27 -17.68 11.54
CA LYS A 15 -0.86 -16.89 11.00
C LYS A 15 -1.97 -16.69 12.04
N LEU A 16 -2.28 -17.71 12.84
CA LEU A 16 -3.26 -17.63 13.92
C LEU A 16 -2.75 -16.77 15.09
N PHE A 17 -1.46 -16.82 15.38
CA PHE A 17 -0.81 -15.99 16.42
C PHE A 17 -0.78 -14.52 15.99
N ILE A 18 -0.41 -14.22 14.73
CA ILE A 18 -0.46 -12.87 14.16
C ILE A 18 -1.90 -12.33 14.20
N MET A 19 -2.89 -13.11 13.78
CA MET A 19 -4.30 -12.67 13.80
C MET A 19 -4.85 -12.45 15.22
N LYS A 20 -4.42 -13.23 16.21
CA LYS A 20 -4.80 -12.99 17.62
C LYS A 20 -4.13 -11.76 18.21
N SER A 21 -2.89 -11.49 17.78
CA SER A 21 -2.12 -10.34 18.25
C SER A 21 -2.69 -8.99 17.76
N ILE A 22 -3.21 -8.91 16.53
CA ILE A 22 -3.70 -7.66 15.95
C ILE A 22 -4.92 -7.12 16.70
N LYS A 23 -5.84 -7.98 17.12
CA LYS A 23 -7.12 -7.57 17.73
C LYS A 23 -6.93 -6.73 18.97
N ASP A 24 -5.87 -6.98 19.72
CA ASP A 24 -5.59 -6.31 21.00
C ASP A 24 -4.66 -5.08 20.85
N ILE A 25 -3.96 -4.96 19.72
CA ILE A 25 -2.95 -3.90 19.48
C ILE A 25 -3.24 -3.02 18.27
N LEU A 26 -4.33 -3.27 17.51
CA LEU A 26 -4.69 -2.41 16.38
C LEU A 26 -4.82 -0.96 16.86
N PRO A 27 -4.03 -0.01 16.33
CA PRO A 27 -4.24 1.39 16.64
C PRO A 27 -5.67 1.78 16.29
N TRP A 28 -6.38 2.35 17.23
CA TRP A 28 -7.78 2.70 17.06
C TRP A 28 -8.18 3.95 17.82
N GLU A 29 -9.02 4.74 17.20
CA GLU A 29 -9.74 5.84 17.82
C GLU A 29 -11.19 5.78 17.36
N GLU A 30 -12.13 5.90 18.29
CA GLU A 30 -13.55 5.90 17.98
C GLU A 30 -13.94 7.09 17.11
N ARG A 31 -14.98 6.89 16.30
CA ARG A 31 -15.50 7.95 15.44
C ARG A 31 -15.88 9.18 16.26
N PRO A 32 -15.39 10.38 15.91
CA PRO A 32 -15.75 11.60 16.61
C PRO A 32 -17.27 11.82 16.63
N VAL A 33 -17.78 12.31 17.76
CA VAL A 33 -19.22 12.60 17.91
C VAL A 33 -19.67 13.60 16.85
N GLY A 34 -20.73 13.25 16.12
CA GLY A 34 -21.26 14.05 15.01
C GLY A 34 -20.56 13.85 13.65
N CYS A 35 -19.46 13.09 13.57
CA CYS A 35 -18.85 12.72 12.31
C CYS A 35 -19.72 11.70 11.57
N LYS A 36 -20.11 12.04 10.32
CA LYS A 36 -20.93 11.18 9.45
C LYS A 36 -20.11 10.49 8.35
N ASP A 37 -18.83 10.78 8.28
CA ASP A 37 -17.94 10.20 7.27
C ASP A 37 -17.70 8.72 7.55
N VAL A 38 -17.61 7.94 6.50
CA VAL A 38 -17.35 6.49 6.58
C VAL A 38 -15.95 6.20 7.11
N MET A 39 -15.02 7.14 6.85
CA MET A 39 -13.67 7.11 7.40
C MET A 39 -13.36 8.43 8.10
N TRP A 40 -12.63 8.34 9.21
CA TRP A 40 -12.21 9.51 9.99
C TRP A 40 -10.72 9.47 10.30
N ARG A 41 -10.11 10.65 10.41
CA ARG A 41 -8.69 10.80 10.71
C ARG A 41 -8.40 10.58 12.18
N TYR A 42 -7.24 10.04 12.46
CA TYR A 42 -6.71 10.04 13.83
C TYR A 42 -6.53 11.48 14.32
N SER A 43 -7.00 11.77 15.55
CA SER A 43 -7.04 13.13 16.09
C SER A 43 -5.65 13.74 16.31
N LYS A 44 -4.60 12.89 16.44
CA LYS A 44 -3.21 13.29 16.67
C LYS A 44 -2.32 13.17 15.42
N ASN A 45 -2.92 13.15 14.22
CA ASN A 45 -2.13 13.19 12.99
C ASN A 45 -1.31 14.48 12.85
N PRO A 46 -0.15 14.44 12.18
CA PRO A 46 0.50 13.26 11.62
C PRO A 46 1.16 12.39 12.69
N ILE A 47 1.22 11.06 12.48
CA ILE A 47 1.87 10.10 13.39
C ILE A 47 3.39 10.01 13.19
N ILE A 48 3.87 10.35 12.00
CA ILE A 48 5.29 10.47 11.68
C ILE A 48 5.46 11.79 10.95
N ASP A 49 6.30 12.67 11.50
CA ASP A 49 6.62 13.94 10.87
C ASP A 49 7.85 13.84 9.96
N ARG A 50 8.10 14.91 9.20
CA ARG A 50 9.15 14.97 8.18
C ARG A 50 10.58 14.84 8.73
N TYR A 51 10.81 15.18 9.99
CA TYR A 51 12.11 15.19 10.63
C TYR A 51 12.29 14.08 11.66
N HIS A 52 11.50 13.02 11.53
CA HIS A 52 11.50 11.91 12.47
C HIS A 52 12.87 11.22 12.61
N ILE A 53 13.67 11.19 11.53
CA ILE A 53 15.09 10.80 11.58
C ILE A 53 15.98 11.96 11.13
N PRO A 54 17.23 12.04 11.62
CA PRO A 54 18.10 13.23 11.40
C PRO A 54 18.36 13.58 9.93
N THR A 55 18.38 12.58 9.05
CA THR A 55 18.72 12.74 7.63
C THR A 55 17.50 13.02 6.75
N SER A 56 16.28 12.86 7.26
CA SER A 56 15.06 13.02 6.46
C SER A 56 14.74 14.47 6.15
N ASN A 57 14.18 14.69 4.95
CA ASN A 57 13.41 15.84 4.59
C ASN A 57 11.91 15.55 4.70
N SER A 58 11.52 14.33 4.31
CA SER A 58 10.13 13.87 4.35
C SER A 58 10.09 12.36 4.56
N ILE A 59 9.10 11.89 5.33
CA ILE A 59 8.80 10.46 5.53
C ILE A 59 7.32 10.26 5.28
N PHE A 60 6.99 9.42 4.30
CA PHE A 60 5.61 9.19 3.87
C PHE A 60 5.47 7.86 3.14
N ASN A 61 4.27 7.51 2.68
CA ASN A 61 3.99 6.30 1.90
C ASN A 61 4.60 5.04 2.52
N SER A 62 4.23 4.79 3.79
CA SER A 62 4.75 3.67 4.59
C SER A 62 3.94 2.40 4.43
N ALA A 63 4.62 1.28 4.26
CA ALA A 63 4.02 -0.04 4.43
C ALA A 63 4.12 -0.48 5.90
N VAL A 64 3.04 -1.00 6.45
CA VAL A 64 2.98 -1.47 7.84
C VAL A 64 2.31 -2.84 7.88
N VAL A 65 2.88 -3.74 8.65
CA VAL A 65 2.34 -5.09 8.89
C VAL A 65 2.50 -5.48 10.37
N PRO A 66 1.67 -6.38 10.87
CA PRO A 66 1.91 -7.01 12.17
C PRO A 66 3.22 -7.80 12.14
N PHE A 67 3.98 -7.67 13.22
CA PHE A 67 5.24 -8.36 13.38
C PHE A 67 5.52 -8.61 14.86
N GLU A 68 5.79 -9.88 15.23
CA GLU A 68 5.98 -10.30 16.61
C GLU A 68 4.83 -9.82 17.52
N ASP A 69 5.13 -9.10 18.59
CA ASP A 69 4.18 -8.54 19.55
C ASP A 69 3.81 -7.07 19.26
N GLY A 70 4.06 -6.61 18.04
CA GLY A 70 3.82 -5.25 17.58
C GLY A 70 3.71 -5.15 16.06
N PHE A 71 4.44 -4.21 15.47
CA PHE A 71 4.42 -3.91 14.05
C PHE A 71 5.82 -3.71 13.50
N ALA A 72 6.01 -4.08 12.24
CA ALA A 72 7.15 -3.67 11.43
C ALA A 72 6.67 -2.85 10.23
N GLY A 73 7.51 -1.96 9.75
CA GLY A 73 7.21 -1.13 8.59
C GLY A 73 8.40 -0.93 7.68
N VAL A 74 8.07 -0.60 6.43
CA VAL A 74 9.04 -0.08 5.45
C VAL A 74 8.53 1.29 5.01
N PHE A 75 9.37 2.29 5.18
CA PHE A 75 9.04 3.71 5.05
C PHE A 75 9.80 4.33 3.89
N ARG A 76 9.10 5.06 3.02
CA ARG A 76 9.77 5.97 2.10
C ARG A 76 10.31 7.15 2.89
N CYS A 77 11.59 7.43 2.70
CA CYS A 77 12.23 8.60 3.25
C CYS A 77 13.02 9.29 2.14
N ASP A 78 12.68 10.54 1.88
CA ASP A 78 13.42 11.41 0.98
C ASP A 78 14.36 12.26 1.85
N ASN A 79 15.65 12.29 1.52
CA ASN A 79 16.60 13.09 2.27
C ASN A 79 16.64 14.56 1.78
N LYS A 80 17.45 15.40 2.42
CA LYS A 80 17.58 16.82 2.06
C LYS A 80 18.19 17.07 0.67
N ALA A 81 18.79 16.05 0.05
CA ALA A 81 19.24 16.08 -1.34
C ALA A 81 18.20 15.54 -2.33
N VAL A 82 16.96 15.28 -1.85
CA VAL A 82 15.84 14.71 -2.63
C VAL A 82 16.17 13.30 -3.17
N GLN A 83 17.03 12.57 -2.49
CA GLN A 83 17.27 11.16 -2.80
C GLN A 83 16.25 10.30 -2.05
N MET A 84 15.53 9.49 -2.80
CA MET A 84 14.46 8.63 -2.31
C MET A 84 15.01 7.25 -1.95
N ASN A 85 14.80 6.82 -0.71
CA ASN A 85 15.14 5.49 -0.25
C ASN A 85 14.05 4.92 0.68
N ILE A 86 14.17 3.63 0.98
CA ILE A 86 13.27 2.92 1.88
C ILE A 86 14.01 2.47 3.14
N PHE A 87 13.35 2.60 4.28
CA PHE A 87 13.91 2.39 5.61
C PHE A 87 13.03 1.42 6.39
N ALA A 88 13.63 0.55 7.20
CA ALA A 88 12.88 -0.32 8.10
C ALA A 88 12.62 0.38 9.43
N GLY A 89 11.54 0.01 10.10
CA GLY A 89 11.23 0.50 11.45
C GLY A 89 10.27 -0.43 12.17
N PHE A 90 10.18 -0.24 13.48
CA PHE A 90 9.35 -1.05 14.38
C PHE A 90 8.50 -0.18 15.29
N SER A 91 7.37 -0.74 15.73
CA SER A 91 6.46 -0.10 16.68
C SER A 91 5.76 -1.13 17.54
N LYS A 92 5.47 -0.79 18.80
CA LYS A 92 4.65 -1.63 19.67
C LYS A 92 3.15 -1.35 19.53
N ASP A 93 2.79 -0.15 19.13
CA ASP A 93 1.40 0.33 19.10
C ASP A 93 0.92 0.78 17.71
N GLY A 94 1.80 0.73 16.71
CA GLY A 94 1.51 1.18 15.34
C GLY A 94 1.41 2.70 15.17
N ILE A 95 1.65 3.48 16.21
CA ILE A 95 1.59 4.94 16.24
C ILE A 95 2.98 5.55 16.47
N ASN A 96 3.67 5.03 17.48
CA ASN A 96 5.01 5.47 17.86
C ASN A 96 6.04 4.56 17.19
N TRP A 97 6.87 5.10 16.30
CA TRP A 97 7.77 4.35 15.45
C TRP A 97 9.23 4.63 15.77
N GLU A 98 10.02 3.56 15.82
CA GLU A 98 11.48 3.60 15.78
C GLU A 98 11.92 3.22 14.36
N ILE A 99 12.30 4.23 13.56
CA ILE A 99 12.76 4.04 12.17
C ILE A 99 14.28 4.03 12.17
N ASN A 100 14.88 3.05 11.49
CA ASN A 100 16.32 2.97 11.31
C ASN A 100 16.83 4.26 10.65
N HIS A 101 18.05 4.68 11.00
CA HIS A 101 18.65 5.89 10.43
C HIS A 101 19.33 5.66 9.08
N GLU A 102 19.54 4.38 8.72
CA GLU A 102 20.16 3.98 7.46
C GLU A 102 19.13 3.30 6.54
N PRO A 103 19.24 3.49 5.23
CA PRO A 103 18.40 2.81 4.26
C PRO A 103 18.54 1.28 4.34
N ILE A 104 17.52 0.57 3.89
CA ILE A 104 17.57 -0.87 3.71
C ILE A 104 18.67 -1.21 2.70
N THR A 105 19.56 -2.11 3.10
CA THR A 105 20.51 -2.76 2.22
C THR A 105 20.02 -4.14 1.81
N PHE A 106 20.22 -4.49 0.56
CA PHE A 106 19.76 -5.75 0.01
C PHE A 106 20.91 -6.72 -0.25
N GLU A 107 20.70 -7.99 0.11
CA GLU A 107 21.46 -9.11 -0.41
C GLU A 107 20.82 -9.56 -1.74
N ALA A 108 21.57 -9.63 -2.83
CA ALA A 108 21.05 -10.07 -4.12
C ALA A 108 22.06 -10.92 -4.88
N GLY A 109 21.54 -11.80 -5.72
CA GLY A 109 22.37 -12.57 -6.65
C GLY A 109 22.89 -11.77 -7.83
N ASN A 110 22.23 -10.63 -8.15
CA ASN A 110 22.64 -9.69 -9.19
C ASN A 110 22.82 -8.29 -8.60
N THR A 111 24.04 -7.78 -8.59
CA THR A 111 24.39 -6.48 -8.01
C THR A 111 23.87 -5.31 -8.82
N GLU A 112 23.66 -5.45 -10.12
CA GLU A 112 23.12 -4.40 -10.99
C GLU A 112 21.74 -3.90 -10.52
N MET A 113 20.90 -4.80 -10.02
CA MET A 113 19.57 -4.42 -9.52
C MET A 113 19.59 -3.69 -8.17
N ILE A 114 20.63 -3.87 -7.37
CA ILE A 114 20.78 -3.17 -6.08
C ILE A 114 21.09 -1.70 -6.30
N GLU A 115 21.89 -1.38 -7.32
CA GLU A 115 22.37 -0.05 -7.67
C GLU A 115 21.30 0.75 -8.44
N SER A 116 20.08 0.80 -7.89
CA SER A 116 19.02 1.60 -8.47
C SER A 116 19.13 3.06 -8.07
N GLU A 117 18.75 3.97 -8.97
CA GLU A 117 18.80 5.42 -8.76
C GLU A 117 17.94 5.88 -7.58
N TYR A 118 16.81 5.20 -7.35
CA TYR A 118 15.86 5.52 -6.28
C TYR A 118 15.04 4.30 -5.87
N LYS A 119 14.50 4.36 -4.65
CA LYS A 119 13.55 3.39 -4.11
C LYS A 119 12.46 4.13 -3.36
N TYR A 120 11.17 3.97 -3.75
CA TYR A 120 10.06 4.65 -3.11
C TYR A 120 8.75 3.86 -3.13
N ASP A 121 7.77 4.30 -2.34
CA ASP A 121 6.42 3.76 -2.22
C ASP A 121 6.38 2.24 -1.96
N PRO A 122 6.96 1.78 -0.85
CA PRO A 122 6.98 0.36 -0.54
C PRO A 122 5.59 -0.17 -0.22
N ARG A 123 5.40 -1.48 -0.44
CA ARG A 123 4.31 -2.29 0.10
C ARG A 123 4.91 -3.53 0.74
N VAL A 124 4.29 -4.00 1.82
CA VAL A 124 4.69 -5.24 2.49
C VAL A 124 3.50 -6.15 2.59
N THR A 125 3.69 -7.40 2.19
CA THR A 125 2.65 -8.43 2.17
C THR A 125 3.19 -9.72 2.76
N TRP A 126 2.51 -10.27 3.79
CA TRP A 126 2.81 -11.61 4.26
C TRP A 126 2.19 -12.62 3.31
N ILE A 127 3.02 -13.49 2.70
CA ILE A 127 2.54 -14.60 1.86
C ILE A 127 3.33 -15.85 2.22
N GLU A 128 2.61 -16.93 2.50
CA GLU A 128 3.14 -18.25 2.85
C GLU A 128 3.98 -18.22 4.13
N ASP A 129 5.24 -17.82 4.06
CA ASP A 129 6.22 -17.97 5.15
C ASP A 129 7.12 -16.75 5.37
N ARG A 130 6.91 -15.67 4.62
CA ARG A 130 7.78 -14.50 4.66
C ARG A 130 7.03 -13.22 4.32
N TYR A 131 7.66 -12.10 4.63
CA TYR A 131 7.21 -10.77 4.23
C TYR A 131 7.81 -10.43 2.87
N TRP A 132 6.96 -10.27 1.87
CA TRP A 132 7.33 -9.78 0.56
C TRP A 132 7.22 -8.27 0.52
N ILE A 133 8.22 -7.63 -0.05
CA ILE A 133 8.30 -6.18 -0.20
C ILE A 133 8.31 -5.85 -1.68
N THR A 134 7.44 -4.95 -2.10
CA THR A 134 7.48 -4.34 -3.42
C THR A 134 7.69 -2.85 -3.29
N TRP A 135 8.40 -2.24 -4.23
CA TRP A 135 8.62 -0.79 -4.26
C TRP A 135 8.80 -0.33 -5.69
N CYS A 136 8.65 0.99 -5.93
CA CYS A 136 9.08 1.57 -7.20
C CYS A 136 10.61 1.66 -7.21
N ASN A 137 11.23 0.96 -8.15
CA ASN A 137 12.67 0.82 -8.29
C ASN A 137 13.16 1.58 -9.52
N GLY A 138 14.19 2.42 -9.35
CA GLY A 138 14.79 3.21 -10.42
C GLY A 138 15.83 2.45 -11.24
N TYR A 139 15.40 1.41 -11.93
CA TYR A 139 16.26 0.61 -12.80
C TYR A 139 15.96 0.92 -14.27
N HIS A 140 16.77 1.79 -14.90
CA HIS A 140 16.55 2.32 -16.27
C HIS A 140 15.18 2.97 -16.48
N GLY A 141 14.66 3.57 -15.44
CA GLY A 141 13.31 4.10 -15.33
C GLY A 141 12.51 3.39 -14.23
N PRO A 142 11.31 3.87 -13.91
CA PRO A 142 10.51 3.28 -12.85
C PRO A 142 10.03 1.87 -13.21
N THR A 143 10.38 0.89 -12.36
CA THR A 143 9.86 -0.46 -12.41
C THR A 143 9.47 -0.92 -11.00
N ILE A 144 9.07 -2.17 -10.84
CA ILE A 144 8.69 -2.74 -9.54
C ILE A 144 9.78 -3.69 -9.07
N GLY A 145 10.52 -3.28 -8.03
CA GLY A 145 11.43 -4.13 -7.30
C GLY A 145 10.68 -5.09 -6.40
N ILE A 146 11.21 -6.28 -6.21
CA ILE A 146 10.71 -7.32 -5.30
C ILE A 146 11.84 -7.76 -4.38
N ALA A 147 11.54 -7.88 -3.08
CA ALA A 147 12.41 -8.51 -2.10
C ALA A 147 11.58 -9.26 -1.07
N TYR A 148 12.24 -10.06 -0.25
CA TYR A 148 11.61 -10.63 0.93
C TYR A 148 12.49 -10.49 2.17
N THR A 149 11.84 -10.60 3.32
CA THR A 149 12.50 -10.64 4.63
C THR A 149 11.75 -11.58 5.56
N PHE A 150 12.44 -12.04 6.60
CA PHE A 150 11.83 -12.78 7.70
C PHE A 150 11.78 -11.97 9.00
N ASP A 151 12.62 -10.93 9.12
CA ASP A 151 12.92 -10.28 10.38
C ASP A 151 13.04 -8.74 10.29
N PHE A 152 12.85 -8.16 9.10
CA PHE A 152 13.04 -6.73 8.79
C PHE A 152 14.46 -6.19 9.14
N LYS A 153 15.45 -7.10 9.23
CA LYS A 153 16.88 -6.78 9.43
C LYS A 153 17.71 -7.19 8.23
N LYS A 154 17.39 -8.35 7.62
CA LYS A 154 18.00 -8.86 6.40
C LYS A 154 16.97 -8.89 5.28
N PHE A 155 17.35 -8.38 4.13
CA PHE A 155 16.47 -8.23 2.98
C PHE A 155 17.12 -8.87 1.75
N TYR A 156 16.38 -9.74 1.08
CA TYR A 156 16.84 -10.50 -0.07
C TYR A 156 16.12 -10.02 -1.32
N GLN A 157 16.85 -9.30 -2.20
CA GLN A 157 16.28 -8.79 -3.44
C GLN A 157 16.17 -9.89 -4.49
N CYS A 158 15.01 -9.94 -5.13
CA CYS A 158 14.69 -10.77 -6.28
C CYS A 158 14.80 -9.98 -7.58
N GLU A 159 14.49 -10.63 -8.71
CA GLU A 159 14.35 -9.95 -9.99
C GLU A 159 13.26 -8.88 -9.94
N ASN A 160 13.41 -7.80 -10.71
CA ASN A 160 12.34 -6.84 -10.91
C ASN A 160 11.13 -7.52 -11.59
N ALA A 161 9.92 -7.17 -11.16
CA ALA A 161 8.71 -7.80 -11.70
C ALA A 161 8.48 -7.49 -13.18
N PHE A 162 8.83 -6.29 -13.61
CA PHE A 162 8.52 -5.78 -14.95
C PHE A 162 9.67 -4.97 -15.51
N LEU A 163 9.65 -4.78 -16.81
CA LEU A 163 10.45 -3.73 -17.45
C LEU A 163 9.88 -2.34 -17.12
N PRO A 164 10.66 -1.26 -17.22
CA PRO A 164 10.11 0.09 -17.18
C PRO A 164 9.10 0.28 -18.34
N PHE A 165 7.99 1.00 -18.18
CA PHE A 165 7.68 1.82 -17.01
C PHE A 165 6.51 1.21 -16.23
N ASN A 166 6.69 0.94 -14.95
CA ASN A 166 5.61 0.42 -14.10
C ASN A 166 5.75 0.92 -12.65
N ARG A 167 4.65 1.05 -11.93
CA ARG A 167 4.59 1.56 -10.55
C ARG A 167 3.49 0.89 -9.74
N ASN A 168 3.46 1.20 -8.44
CA ASN A 168 2.38 0.83 -7.52
C ASN A 168 2.14 -0.69 -7.47
N GLY A 169 3.24 -1.46 -7.35
CA GLY A 169 3.17 -2.90 -7.19
C GLY A 169 2.56 -3.28 -5.84
N VAL A 170 1.42 -3.98 -5.84
CA VAL A 170 0.73 -4.44 -4.64
C VAL A 170 0.39 -5.92 -4.80
N LEU A 171 1.01 -6.76 -4.00
CA LEU A 171 0.76 -8.21 -3.99
C LEU A 171 -0.55 -8.53 -3.26
N PHE A 172 -1.27 -9.54 -3.73
CA PHE A 172 -2.31 -10.17 -2.95
C PHE A 172 -1.69 -11.01 -1.82
N PRO A 173 -2.35 -11.09 -0.64
CA PRO A 173 -1.78 -11.77 0.53
C PRO A 173 -1.87 -13.31 0.44
N GLU A 174 -2.42 -13.83 -0.63
CA GLU A 174 -2.47 -15.26 -0.93
C GLU A 174 -2.45 -15.50 -2.45
N LYS A 175 -2.16 -16.73 -2.84
CA LYS A 175 -2.20 -17.13 -4.25
C LYS A 175 -3.64 -17.19 -4.75
N ILE A 176 -3.87 -16.61 -5.91
CA ILE A 176 -5.12 -16.70 -6.66
C ILE A 176 -4.97 -17.81 -7.68
N ASN A 177 -5.82 -18.83 -7.60
CA ASN A 177 -5.75 -20.00 -8.48
C ASN A 177 -4.34 -20.63 -8.58
N GLY A 178 -3.63 -20.67 -7.45
CA GLY A 178 -2.29 -21.26 -7.35
C GLY A 178 -1.15 -20.36 -7.82
N LYS A 179 -1.40 -19.14 -8.26
CA LYS A 179 -0.39 -18.18 -8.71
C LYS A 179 -0.33 -16.97 -7.76
N TYR A 180 0.84 -16.37 -7.63
CA TYR A 180 0.98 -15.05 -7.03
C TYR A 180 0.31 -14.02 -7.94
N ALA A 181 -0.37 -13.05 -7.36
CA ALA A 181 -1.06 -11.98 -8.09
C ALA A 181 -0.56 -10.62 -7.61
N MET A 182 -0.36 -9.68 -8.54
CA MET A 182 0.12 -8.33 -8.26
C MET A 182 -0.69 -7.32 -9.04
N LEU A 183 -1.23 -6.32 -8.36
CA LEU A 183 -1.75 -5.11 -8.98
C LEU A 183 -0.59 -4.18 -9.29
N SER A 184 -0.66 -3.50 -10.43
CA SER A 184 0.34 -2.52 -10.86
C SER A 184 -0.28 -1.43 -11.73
N ARG A 185 0.48 -0.37 -11.96
CA ARG A 185 0.09 0.70 -12.88
C ARG A 185 1.20 0.94 -13.88
N PRO A 186 1.12 0.39 -15.09
CA PRO A 186 1.96 0.80 -16.20
C PRO A 186 1.81 2.33 -16.42
N SER A 187 2.91 3.06 -16.47
CA SER A 187 2.86 4.52 -16.63
C SER A 187 4.19 5.08 -17.07
N ASP A 188 4.22 5.77 -18.20
CA ASP A 188 5.40 6.45 -18.70
C ASP A 188 5.55 7.90 -18.18
N ASN A 189 6.56 8.60 -18.69
CA ASN A 189 6.87 9.97 -18.30
C ASN A 189 6.31 11.03 -19.24
N GLY A 190 5.44 10.70 -20.23
CA GLY A 190 4.99 11.82 -20.99
C GLY A 190 4.10 11.68 -22.19
N HIS A 191 4.25 10.71 -23.05
CA HIS A 191 3.50 10.69 -24.30
C HIS A 191 2.19 9.92 -24.23
N THR A 192 2.12 8.92 -23.35
CA THR A 192 0.91 8.10 -23.17
C THR A 192 0.55 8.09 -21.68
N PRO A 193 -0.42 8.89 -21.26
CA PRO A 193 -0.87 8.89 -19.87
C PRO A 193 -1.57 7.56 -19.57
N PHE A 194 -0.81 6.53 -19.22
CA PHE A 194 -1.35 5.35 -18.57
C PHE A 194 -1.72 5.70 -17.14
N GLY A 195 -2.99 5.51 -16.80
CA GLY A 195 -3.51 5.79 -15.49
C GLY A 195 -4.25 4.62 -14.86
N ASP A 196 -4.32 3.48 -15.53
CA ASP A 196 -5.17 2.34 -15.20
C ASP A 196 -4.46 1.34 -14.30
N ILE A 197 -5.24 0.59 -13.50
CA ILE A 197 -4.73 -0.52 -12.68
C ILE A 197 -4.83 -1.82 -13.47
N TYR A 198 -3.71 -2.54 -13.51
CA TYR A 198 -3.57 -3.86 -14.10
C TYR A 198 -3.30 -4.89 -13.01
N ILE A 199 -3.66 -6.16 -13.29
CA ILE A 199 -3.24 -7.34 -12.53
C ILE A 199 -2.31 -8.19 -13.40
N SER A 200 -1.35 -8.82 -12.76
CA SER A 200 -0.43 -9.77 -13.39
C SER A 200 -0.23 -10.95 -12.47
N PHE A 201 0.06 -12.11 -13.04
CA PHE A 201 0.24 -13.36 -12.32
C PHE A 201 1.64 -13.93 -12.48
N SER A 202 2.12 -14.62 -11.45
CA SER A 202 3.42 -15.30 -11.44
C SER A 202 3.33 -16.65 -10.77
N PRO A 203 3.97 -17.69 -11.30
CA PRO A 203 4.06 -18.99 -10.63
C PRO A 203 5.06 -18.98 -9.45
N ASP A 204 6.06 -18.07 -9.46
CA ASP A 204 7.28 -18.17 -8.65
C ASP A 204 7.85 -16.83 -8.16
N MET A 205 7.13 -15.71 -8.29
CA MET A 205 7.57 -14.32 -7.99
C MET A 205 8.67 -13.79 -8.92
N LYS A 206 9.13 -14.56 -9.88
CA LYS A 206 10.19 -14.18 -10.82
C LYS A 206 9.64 -13.85 -12.22
N TYR A 207 8.77 -14.74 -12.74
CA TYR A 207 8.21 -14.59 -14.09
C TYR A 207 6.77 -14.10 -14.00
N TRP A 208 6.50 -12.90 -14.49
CA TRP A 208 5.19 -12.25 -14.46
C TRP A 208 4.56 -12.21 -15.84
N GLY A 209 3.29 -12.56 -15.92
CA GLY A 209 2.52 -12.61 -17.16
C GLY A 209 1.02 -12.49 -16.93
N GLU A 210 0.23 -12.87 -17.92
CA GLU A 210 -1.23 -12.83 -17.88
C GLU A 210 -1.76 -11.44 -17.47
N HIS A 211 -1.17 -10.38 -18.08
CA HIS A 211 -1.51 -9.01 -17.76
C HIS A 211 -2.93 -8.66 -18.19
N ARG A 212 -3.76 -8.16 -17.28
CA ARG A 212 -5.15 -7.75 -17.53
C ARG A 212 -5.44 -6.41 -16.90
N CYS A 213 -6.20 -5.57 -17.61
CA CYS A 213 -6.71 -4.33 -17.06
C CYS A 213 -7.86 -4.61 -16.10
N VAL A 214 -7.74 -4.17 -14.85
CA VAL A 214 -8.73 -4.35 -13.79
C VAL A 214 -9.61 -3.11 -13.67
N MET A 215 -9.00 -1.93 -13.53
CA MET A 215 -9.75 -0.68 -13.41
C MET A 215 -9.16 0.38 -14.33
N LYS A 216 -10.04 1.07 -15.05
CA LYS A 216 -9.69 2.24 -15.85
C LYS A 216 -9.98 3.54 -15.10
N VAL A 217 -9.30 4.62 -15.48
CA VAL A 217 -9.72 5.97 -15.08
C VAL A 217 -11.15 6.21 -15.52
N THR A 218 -11.86 7.07 -14.79
CA THR A 218 -13.27 7.39 -15.11
C THR A 218 -13.37 8.74 -15.81
N PRO A 219 -14.22 8.87 -16.83
CA PRO A 219 -14.46 10.16 -17.48
C PRO A 219 -15.25 11.12 -16.57
N PHE A 220 -15.13 12.42 -16.83
CA PHE A 220 -16.00 13.44 -16.28
C PHE A 220 -17.46 13.23 -16.75
N PRO A 221 -18.44 13.69 -15.94
CA PRO A 221 -18.33 14.33 -14.62
C PRO A 221 -18.50 13.36 -13.43
N GLU A 222 -18.75 12.09 -13.68
CA GLU A 222 -19.29 11.16 -12.66
C GLU A 222 -18.35 10.87 -11.50
N SER A 223 -17.03 10.94 -11.75
CA SER A 223 -16.02 10.56 -10.77
C SER A 223 -14.70 11.29 -10.99
N ALA A 224 -14.76 12.60 -11.12
CA ALA A 224 -13.66 13.46 -11.55
C ALA A 224 -12.36 13.29 -10.73
N TRP A 225 -12.46 12.97 -9.45
CA TRP A 225 -11.30 12.80 -8.58
C TRP A 225 -10.36 11.65 -8.99
N GLN A 226 -10.80 10.78 -9.89
CA GLN A 226 -10.06 9.62 -10.40
C GLN A 226 -9.97 9.60 -11.94
N CYS A 227 -9.97 10.75 -12.58
CA CYS A 227 -10.03 10.84 -14.03
C CYS A 227 -8.66 10.91 -14.73
N THR A 228 -7.57 11.25 -14.01
CA THR A 228 -6.24 11.37 -14.61
C THR A 228 -5.44 10.09 -14.49
N LYS A 229 -5.40 9.53 -13.30
CA LYS A 229 -4.74 8.24 -13.00
C LYS A 229 -5.29 7.66 -11.70
N ILE A 230 -5.19 6.34 -11.58
CA ILE A 230 -5.54 5.57 -10.39
C ILE A 230 -4.41 4.60 -10.07
N GLY A 231 -4.30 4.17 -8.85
CA GLY A 231 -3.29 3.17 -8.46
C GLY A 231 -3.67 2.45 -7.18
N ALA A 232 -3.30 1.17 -7.09
CA ALA A 232 -3.51 0.39 -5.89
C ALA A 232 -2.82 1.04 -4.69
N GLY A 233 -3.51 1.07 -3.58
CA GLY A 233 -3.04 1.67 -2.34
C GLY A 233 -2.44 0.64 -1.40
N SER A 234 -3.23 0.17 -0.43
CA SER A 234 -2.83 -0.90 0.49
C SER A 234 -2.96 -2.28 -0.13
N VAL A 235 -2.35 -3.26 0.50
CA VAL A 235 -2.61 -4.68 0.23
C VAL A 235 -4.12 -4.94 0.38
N PRO A 236 -4.79 -5.56 -0.61
CA PRO A 236 -6.20 -5.87 -0.49
C PRO A 236 -6.41 -6.97 0.56
N PHE A 237 -7.54 -6.94 1.24
CA PHE A 237 -7.92 -7.98 2.18
C PHE A 237 -9.33 -8.51 1.91
N LEU A 238 -9.53 -9.77 2.27
CA LEU A 238 -10.78 -10.46 1.98
C LEU A 238 -11.89 -10.04 2.95
N THR A 239 -13.06 -9.78 2.39
CA THR A 239 -14.33 -9.57 3.08
C THR A 239 -15.35 -10.61 2.61
N ASP A 240 -16.53 -10.64 3.20
CA ASP A 240 -17.62 -11.52 2.74
C ASP A 240 -18.06 -11.21 1.30
N GLU A 241 -17.86 -9.98 0.82
CA GLU A 241 -18.25 -9.52 -0.51
C GLU A 241 -17.13 -9.63 -1.57
N GLY A 242 -15.90 -9.98 -1.18
CA GLY A 242 -14.74 -10.08 -2.04
C GLY A 242 -13.52 -9.31 -1.50
N TRP A 243 -12.53 -9.07 -2.34
CA TRP A 243 -11.32 -8.35 -1.98
C TRP A 243 -11.58 -6.85 -1.86
N LEU A 244 -11.50 -6.30 -0.66
CA LEU A 244 -11.57 -4.85 -0.46
C LEU A 244 -10.19 -4.24 -0.75
N LEU A 245 -10.15 -3.38 -1.75
CA LEU A 245 -8.98 -2.63 -2.20
C LEU A 245 -9.17 -1.14 -1.92
N PHE A 246 -8.34 -0.56 -1.06
CA PHE A 246 -8.16 0.89 -1.04
C PHE A 246 -7.21 1.29 -2.17
N TYR A 247 -7.61 2.31 -2.92
CA TYR A 247 -6.82 2.84 -4.03
C TYR A 247 -6.83 4.36 -4.03
N HIS A 248 -5.84 4.97 -4.67
CA HIS A 248 -5.84 6.40 -4.90
C HIS A 248 -6.33 6.74 -6.30
N GLY A 249 -7.08 7.81 -6.40
CA GLY A 249 -7.43 8.46 -7.65
C GLY A 249 -6.83 9.85 -7.70
N VAL A 250 -6.56 10.35 -8.90
CA VAL A 250 -5.90 11.62 -9.15
C VAL A 250 -6.65 12.43 -10.16
N ILE A 251 -6.81 13.71 -9.86
CA ILE A 251 -7.27 14.72 -10.78
C ILE A 251 -6.21 15.83 -10.91
N ASN A 252 -6.05 16.35 -12.11
CA ASN A 252 -5.25 17.56 -12.33
C ASN A 252 -6.13 18.80 -12.11
N THR A 253 -5.67 19.72 -11.29
CA THR A 253 -6.35 20.98 -10.96
C THR A 253 -5.46 22.17 -11.27
N CYS A 254 -5.99 23.40 -11.17
CA CYS A 254 -5.17 24.61 -11.30
C CYS A 254 -4.03 24.70 -10.25
N ASN A 255 -4.15 23.98 -9.14
CA ASN A 255 -3.13 23.89 -8.08
C ASN A 255 -2.35 22.55 -8.11
N GLY A 256 -2.14 21.99 -9.29
CA GLY A 256 -1.47 20.71 -9.48
C GLY A 256 -2.37 19.50 -9.24
N PHE A 257 -1.74 18.36 -9.00
CA PHE A 257 -2.46 17.11 -8.77
C PHE A 257 -3.11 17.07 -7.38
N ARG A 258 -4.33 16.55 -7.33
CA ARG A 258 -5.01 16.21 -6.08
C ARG A 258 -5.22 14.70 -6.02
N TYR A 259 -4.69 14.07 -4.95
CA TYR A 259 -4.83 12.64 -4.68
C TYR A 259 -5.86 12.39 -3.61
N SER A 260 -6.81 11.51 -3.88
CA SER A 260 -7.86 11.13 -2.93
C SER A 260 -7.97 9.60 -2.86
N MET A 261 -8.46 9.09 -1.75
CA MET A 261 -8.64 7.67 -1.52
C MET A 261 -10.08 7.23 -1.80
N GLY A 262 -10.24 6.12 -2.52
CA GLY A 262 -11.50 5.40 -2.68
C GLY A 262 -11.35 3.92 -2.36
N ALA A 263 -12.43 3.18 -2.53
CA ALA A 263 -12.46 1.72 -2.37
C ALA A 263 -13.07 1.04 -3.59
N ALA A 264 -12.59 -0.18 -3.85
CA ALA A 264 -13.18 -1.11 -4.79
C ALA A 264 -13.30 -2.50 -4.16
N ILE A 265 -14.30 -3.27 -4.57
CA ILE A 265 -14.46 -4.66 -4.20
C ILE A 265 -14.24 -5.49 -5.45
N LEU A 266 -13.20 -6.36 -5.40
CA LEU A 266 -12.87 -7.26 -6.49
C LEU A 266 -13.44 -8.65 -6.18
N ASP A 267 -13.79 -9.39 -7.23
CA ASP A 267 -14.27 -10.76 -7.09
C ASP A 267 -13.24 -11.64 -6.36
N LYS A 268 -13.74 -12.47 -5.46
CA LYS A 268 -12.91 -13.29 -4.59
C LYS A 268 -12.01 -14.27 -5.36
N ASP A 269 -12.58 -14.96 -6.32
CA ASP A 269 -11.93 -16.04 -7.06
C ASP A 269 -11.29 -15.54 -8.36
N ASN A 270 -11.81 -14.44 -8.89
CA ASN A 270 -11.29 -13.77 -10.09
C ASN A 270 -11.15 -12.26 -9.87
N PRO A 271 -10.07 -11.79 -9.22
CA PRO A 271 -9.87 -10.37 -8.92
C PRO A 271 -9.58 -9.48 -10.15
N GLU A 272 -9.57 -10.04 -11.37
CA GLU A 272 -9.64 -9.25 -12.60
C GLU A 272 -10.98 -8.51 -12.71
N LYS A 273 -12.03 -9.05 -12.06
CA LYS A 273 -13.37 -8.50 -12.08
C LYS A 273 -13.61 -7.58 -10.89
N VAL A 274 -13.93 -6.33 -11.16
CA VAL A 274 -14.40 -5.37 -10.16
C VAL A 274 -15.91 -5.53 -10.00
N LEU A 275 -16.34 -5.80 -8.78
CA LEU A 275 -17.77 -5.93 -8.45
C LEU A 275 -18.39 -4.58 -8.13
N TYR A 276 -17.67 -3.76 -7.34
CA TYR A 276 -18.11 -2.42 -6.92
C TYR A 276 -16.92 -1.48 -6.85
N ARG A 277 -17.14 -0.20 -7.12
CA ARG A 277 -16.12 0.85 -7.06
C ARG A 277 -16.75 2.18 -6.67
N THR A 278 -16.21 2.85 -5.67
CA THR A 278 -16.78 4.11 -5.17
C THR A 278 -16.79 5.21 -6.23
N ARG A 279 -17.94 5.87 -6.39
CA ARG A 279 -18.10 7.09 -7.17
C ARG A 279 -17.52 8.29 -6.42
N PRO A 280 -17.92 8.59 -5.16
CA PRO A 280 -17.25 9.57 -4.35
C PRO A 280 -15.98 8.98 -3.71
N TYR A 281 -15.06 9.82 -3.32
CA TYR A 281 -13.91 9.40 -2.51
C TYR A 281 -14.36 9.05 -1.08
N LEU A 282 -13.56 8.24 -0.40
CA LEU A 282 -13.69 7.97 1.04
C LEU A 282 -12.94 9.02 1.87
N LEU A 283 -11.78 9.45 1.40
CA LEU A 283 -10.96 10.44 2.06
C LEU A 283 -10.24 11.30 1.00
N ALA A 284 -10.31 12.61 1.18
CA ALA A 284 -9.63 13.58 0.31
C ALA A 284 -8.88 14.60 1.17
N PRO A 285 -7.85 15.28 0.62
CA PRO A 285 -7.08 16.27 1.37
C PRO A 285 -7.97 17.36 1.97
N ALA A 286 -7.88 17.55 3.29
CA ALA A 286 -8.63 18.55 4.05
C ALA A 286 -7.83 19.14 5.20
N ALA A 287 -7.00 18.35 5.89
CA ALA A 287 -6.16 18.82 6.97
C ALA A 287 -4.94 19.58 6.44
N THR A 288 -4.40 20.51 7.23
CA THR A 288 -3.25 21.34 6.81
C THR A 288 -2.06 20.50 6.34
N TYR A 289 -1.75 19.41 7.04
CA TYR A 289 -0.64 18.52 6.70
C TYR A 289 -0.90 17.67 5.44
N GLU A 290 -2.12 17.65 4.90
CA GLU A 290 -2.48 17.01 3.62
C GLU A 290 -2.52 18.03 2.47
N LEU A 291 -2.80 19.29 2.80
CA LEU A 291 -2.91 20.39 1.85
C LEU A 291 -1.57 21.08 1.58
N GLN A 292 -0.60 20.96 2.50
CA GLN A 292 0.69 21.65 2.44
C GLN A 292 1.82 20.68 2.73
N GLY A 293 2.80 20.61 1.83
CA GLY A 293 3.99 19.77 1.93
C GLY A 293 4.81 19.82 0.66
N ASP A 294 5.67 18.82 0.47
CA ASP A 294 6.55 18.73 -0.70
C ASP A 294 5.73 18.55 -2.00
N VAL A 295 4.61 17.81 -1.93
CA VAL A 295 3.57 17.78 -2.97
C VAL A 295 2.21 18.07 -2.30
N PRO A 296 1.60 19.24 -2.50
CA PRO A 296 0.35 19.60 -1.85
C PRO A 296 -0.83 18.73 -2.34
N ASN A 297 -1.91 18.69 -1.53
CA ASN A 297 -3.17 18.02 -1.86
C ASN A 297 -3.07 16.49 -2.05
N VAL A 298 -2.37 15.81 -1.16
CA VAL A 298 -2.18 14.34 -1.24
C VAL A 298 -2.74 13.62 0.00
N VAL A 299 -3.61 12.64 -0.25
CA VAL A 299 -3.95 11.52 0.62
C VAL A 299 -3.68 10.24 -0.16
N PHE A 300 -2.60 9.52 0.19
CA PHE A 300 -2.12 8.36 -0.56
C PHE A 300 -2.11 7.12 0.33
N PRO A 301 -3.12 6.21 0.24
CA PRO A 301 -3.19 5.02 1.08
C PRO A 301 -2.05 4.05 0.77
N CYS A 302 -1.42 3.49 1.82
CA CYS A 302 -0.24 2.65 1.68
C CYS A 302 -0.34 1.32 2.41
N ALA A 303 -0.95 1.30 3.60
CA ALA A 303 -1.18 0.09 4.37
C ALA A 303 -2.57 0.13 5.01
N ALA A 304 -3.17 -1.03 5.20
CA ALA A 304 -4.43 -1.20 5.91
C ALA A 304 -4.30 -2.40 6.86
N LEU A 305 -4.47 -2.15 8.14
CA LEU A 305 -4.52 -3.16 9.18
C LEU A 305 -5.97 -3.40 9.58
N GLN A 306 -6.38 -4.66 9.66
CA GLN A 306 -7.77 -5.03 10.00
C GLN A 306 -7.81 -5.96 11.22
N ASP A 307 -8.89 -5.89 11.99
CA ASP A 307 -9.18 -6.80 13.12
C ASP A 307 -10.50 -7.58 12.98
N GLY A 308 -11.06 -7.59 11.79
CA GLY A 308 -12.34 -8.22 11.42
C GLY A 308 -13.45 -7.21 11.21
N GLU A 309 -13.65 -6.24 12.09
CA GLU A 309 -14.68 -5.19 11.99
C GLU A 309 -14.09 -3.81 11.69
N ARG A 310 -12.89 -3.54 12.18
CA ARG A 310 -12.22 -2.25 12.12
C ARG A 310 -11.06 -2.27 11.15
N VAL A 311 -10.79 -1.15 10.54
CA VAL A 311 -9.60 -0.95 9.71
C VAL A 311 -8.91 0.36 10.07
N ALA A 312 -7.58 0.28 10.23
CA ALA A 312 -6.69 1.42 10.34
C ALA A 312 -5.88 1.54 9.03
N VAL A 313 -5.98 2.68 8.36
CA VAL A 313 -5.30 2.94 7.09
C VAL A 313 -4.20 3.97 7.31
N TYR A 314 -2.96 3.58 7.00
CA TYR A 314 -1.81 4.48 6.93
C TYR A 314 -1.77 5.11 5.55
N TYR A 315 -1.57 6.42 5.50
CA TYR A 315 -1.46 7.15 4.24
C TYR A 315 -0.36 8.20 4.26
N GLY A 316 0.26 8.41 3.11
CA GLY A 316 1.13 9.56 2.90
C GLY A 316 0.30 10.82 2.73
N ALA A 317 0.70 11.88 3.41
CA ALA A 317 0.04 13.17 3.37
C ALA A 317 0.99 14.23 2.82
N ALA A 318 0.55 14.93 1.77
CA ALA A 318 1.28 15.98 1.05
C ALA A 318 2.73 15.58 0.69
N ASP A 319 2.99 14.29 0.43
CA ASP A 319 4.30 13.69 0.19
C ASP A 319 5.36 14.12 1.22
N THR A 320 4.95 14.25 2.48
CA THR A 320 5.80 14.85 3.52
C THR A 320 5.76 14.09 4.84
N VAL A 321 4.58 13.63 5.25
CA VAL A 321 4.32 13.01 6.55
C VAL A 321 3.42 11.79 6.42
N VAL A 322 3.30 11.00 7.50
CA VAL A 322 2.37 9.86 7.57
C VAL A 322 1.18 10.21 8.44
N GLY A 323 -0.01 10.06 7.87
CA GLY A 323 -1.27 10.12 8.58
C GLY A 323 -1.91 8.74 8.75
N MET A 324 -2.90 8.67 9.64
CA MET A 324 -3.72 7.50 9.91
C MET A 324 -5.20 7.86 9.86
N ALA A 325 -6.01 6.97 9.30
CA ALA A 325 -7.46 7.07 9.30
C ALA A 325 -8.09 5.74 9.66
N PHE A 326 -9.31 5.78 10.19
CA PHE A 326 -10.05 4.64 10.67
C PHE A 326 -11.38 4.49 9.95
N GLY A 327 -11.92 3.28 9.96
CA GLY A 327 -13.27 3.00 9.47
C GLY A 327 -13.77 1.63 9.91
N TYR A 328 -15.08 1.43 9.87
CA TYR A 328 -15.68 0.13 10.04
C TYR A 328 -15.80 -0.56 8.68
N ILE A 329 -15.25 -1.76 8.56
CA ILE A 329 -15.18 -2.49 7.28
C ILE A 329 -16.56 -2.68 6.67
N LYS A 330 -17.54 -3.07 7.47
CA LYS A 330 -18.94 -3.23 7.01
C LYS A 330 -19.51 -1.95 6.41
N GLU A 331 -19.29 -0.79 7.06
CA GLU A 331 -19.78 0.49 6.55
C GLU A 331 -19.07 0.90 5.25
N ILE A 332 -17.74 0.65 5.15
CA ILE A 332 -16.97 0.91 3.93
C ILE A 332 -17.48 0.04 2.78
N VAL A 333 -17.73 -1.25 3.03
CA VAL A 333 -18.29 -2.19 2.05
C VAL A 333 -19.68 -1.73 1.59
N GLU A 334 -20.60 -1.44 2.52
CA GLU A 334 -21.94 -0.95 2.21
C GLU A 334 -21.91 0.37 1.44
N PHE A 335 -21.05 1.31 1.86
CA PHE A 335 -20.87 2.57 1.15
C PHE A 335 -20.37 2.35 -0.28
N THR A 336 -19.39 1.47 -0.47
CA THR A 336 -18.83 1.13 -1.78
C THR A 336 -19.89 0.53 -2.70
N LYS A 337 -20.74 -0.36 -2.19
CA LYS A 337 -21.86 -0.97 -2.94
C LYS A 337 -22.93 0.06 -3.29
N ASN A 338 -23.38 0.84 -2.31
CA ASN A 338 -24.49 1.79 -2.48
C ASN A 338 -24.11 3.01 -3.34
N ASN A 339 -22.82 3.31 -3.46
CA ASN A 339 -22.29 4.43 -4.23
C ASN A 339 -21.38 3.97 -5.37
N SER A 340 -21.60 2.77 -5.89
CA SER A 340 -20.79 2.25 -7.00
C SER A 340 -21.03 3.02 -8.30
N ILE A 341 -19.98 3.12 -9.11
CA ILE A 341 -20.04 3.64 -10.48
C ILE A 341 -20.28 2.51 -11.52
N LEU A 342 -20.29 1.26 -11.08
CA LEU A 342 -20.53 0.07 -11.89
C LEU A 342 -21.96 -0.41 -11.77
#